data_afa528ed29e8d1e50fa3ea0442a3b4a0
#
_entry.id   afa528ed29e8d1e50fa3ea0442a3b4a0
#
_cell.length_a   1.000
_cell.length_b   1.000
_cell.length_c   1.000
_cell.angle_alpha   90.00
_cell.angle_beta   90.00
_cell.angle_gamma   90.00
#
_symmetry.space_group_name_H-M   'P 1'
#
loop_
_entity.id
_entity.type
_entity.pdbx_description
1 polymer ?
#
loop_
_entity_poly.entity_id
_entity_poly.type
_entity_poly.pdbx_seq_one_letter_code
_entity_poly.pdbx_strand_id
1 'polypeptide(L)'
;MKLLENKVIVITGGSGLIGSSILSRLCNDGAICINADVNGVAFGNAIVKQCDVTNDESVNQLVADIIKDFGRIDGWVNNAYPRTSDWGAKFEDIELASWRQNVDMQLNSIFYISQKVLPIMQEQGNGSMVNIASIYGIVGNDFTVYENTG
;
A
#
# COMPACT_ATOMS: atom_id res chain seq x y z
N MET A 1 6.10 -12.65 24.42
CA MET A 1 4.93 -11.78 24.19
C MET A 1 5.07 -11.23 22.79
N LYS A 2 4.10 -11.44 21.93
CA LYS A 2 4.13 -10.90 20.55
C LYS A 2 3.67 -9.44 20.60
N LEU A 3 4.44 -8.53 20.00
CA LEU A 3 4.22 -7.08 20.09
C LEU A 3 2.89 -6.63 19.44
N LEU A 4 2.44 -7.36 18.42
CA LEU A 4 1.28 -7.01 17.59
C LEU A 4 0.14 -8.02 17.71
N GLU A 5 0.10 -8.77 18.80
CA GLU A 5 -0.91 -9.82 19.02
C GLU A 5 -2.33 -9.25 18.89
N ASN A 6 -3.15 -9.86 18.02
CA ASN A 6 -4.53 -9.47 17.71
C ASN A 6 -4.70 -8.07 17.05
N LYS A 7 -3.62 -7.43 16.60
CA LYS A 7 -3.70 -6.19 15.82
C LYS A 7 -4.05 -6.49 14.36
N VAL A 8 -5.06 -5.83 13.83
CA VAL A 8 -5.46 -5.93 12.42
C VAL A 8 -4.67 -4.90 11.62
N ILE A 9 -3.78 -5.38 10.73
CA ILE A 9 -2.88 -4.52 9.97
C ILE A 9 -3.02 -4.83 8.47
N VAL A 10 -3.29 -3.79 7.69
CA VAL A 10 -3.45 -3.86 6.23
C VAL A 10 -2.19 -3.38 5.54
N ILE A 11 -1.74 -4.11 4.54
CA ILE A 11 -0.63 -3.71 3.67
C ILE A 11 -1.12 -3.73 2.23
N THR A 12 -1.09 -2.58 1.56
CA THR A 12 -1.36 -2.51 0.13
C THR A 12 -0.12 -2.91 -0.67
N GLY A 13 -0.30 -3.67 -1.75
CA GLY A 13 0.83 -4.21 -2.52
C GLY A 13 1.67 -5.21 -1.73
N GLY A 14 1.04 -5.98 -0.85
CA GLY A 14 1.71 -6.93 0.04
C GLY A 14 2.35 -8.11 -0.68
N SER A 15 2.01 -8.37 -1.94
CA SER A 15 2.63 -9.41 -2.76
C SER A 15 3.97 -8.97 -3.39
N GLY A 16 4.29 -7.67 -3.33
CA GLY A 16 5.55 -7.12 -3.84
C GLY A 16 6.75 -7.38 -2.92
N LEU A 17 7.95 -6.99 -3.39
CA LEU A 17 9.22 -7.22 -2.68
C LEU A 17 9.22 -6.65 -1.25
N ILE A 18 8.90 -5.36 -1.10
CA ILE A 18 8.86 -4.68 0.21
C ILE A 18 7.66 -5.17 1.02
N GLY A 19 6.48 -5.23 0.40
CA GLY A 19 5.25 -5.63 1.05
C GLY A 19 5.31 -7.02 1.66
N SER A 20 5.87 -8.00 0.96
CA SER A 20 6.02 -9.37 1.47
C SER A 20 6.95 -9.45 2.68
N SER A 21 8.03 -8.65 2.69
CA SER A 21 8.94 -8.56 3.83
C SER A 21 8.26 -7.94 5.05
N ILE A 22 7.46 -6.90 4.85
CA ILE A 22 6.65 -6.28 5.91
C ILE A 22 5.63 -7.28 6.45
N LEU A 23 4.85 -7.94 5.57
CA LEU A 23 3.89 -8.97 5.97
C LEU A 23 4.52 -10.07 6.82
N SER A 24 5.66 -10.60 6.36
CA SER A 24 6.39 -11.64 7.09
C SER A 24 6.72 -11.19 8.52
N ARG A 25 7.23 -9.99 8.68
CA ARG A 25 7.59 -9.45 9.98
C ARG A 25 6.37 -9.25 10.88
N LEU A 26 5.31 -8.63 10.38
CA LEU A 26 4.09 -8.36 11.15
C LEU A 26 3.38 -9.65 11.58
N CYS A 27 3.29 -10.65 10.68
CA CYS A 27 2.73 -11.96 11.01
C CYS A 27 3.54 -12.67 12.11
N ASN A 28 4.87 -12.61 12.06
CA ASN A 28 5.74 -13.19 13.09
C ASN A 28 5.56 -12.50 14.45
N ASP A 29 5.27 -11.18 14.46
CA ASP A 29 4.99 -10.41 15.67
C ASP A 29 3.53 -10.58 16.14
N GLY A 30 2.73 -11.41 15.48
CA GLY A 30 1.38 -11.85 15.93
C GLY A 30 0.22 -11.03 15.40
N ALA A 31 0.44 -10.14 14.43
CA ALA A 31 -0.64 -9.40 13.80
C ALA A 31 -1.56 -10.30 12.96
N ILE A 32 -2.82 -9.91 12.86
CA ILE A 32 -3.75 -10.34 11.81
C ILE A 32 -3.44 -9.48 10.59
N CYS A 33 -2.70 -10.05 9.64
CA CYS A 33 -2.22 -9.33 8.48
C CYS A 33 -3.18 -9.48 7.30
N ILE A 34 -3.53 -8.36 6.68
CA ILE A 34 -4.32 -8.31 5.45
C ILE A 34 -3.39 -7.93 4.29
N ASN A 35 -3.19 -8.83 3.35
CA ASN A 35 -2.51 -8.54 2.08
C ASN A 35 -3.53 -8.01 1.08
N ALA A 36 -3.57 -6.70 0.88
CA ALA A 36 -4.42 -6.04 -0.10
C ALA A 36 -3.63 -5.82 -1.39
N ASP A 37 -3.91 -6.63 -2.42
CA ASP A 37 -3.14 -6.61 -3.66
C ASP A 37 -4.01 -6.95 -4.87
N VAL A 38 -3.67 -6.40 -6.03
CA VAL A 38 -4.39 -6.70 -7.29
C VAL A 38 -4.24 -8.17 -7.70
N ASN A 39 -3.10 -8.79 -7.41
CA ASN A 39 -2.77 -10.16 -7.79
C ASN A 39 -2.93 -11.18 -6.67
N GLY A 40 -3.18 -10.73 -5.45
CA GLY A 40 -3.59 -11.54 -4.30
C GLY A 40 -2.79 -12.84 -4.06
N VAL A 41 -1.46 -12.75 -3.94
CA VAL A 41 -0.65 -13.94 -3.63
C VAL A 41 -0.68 -14.21 -2.12
N ALA A 42 -0.97 -15.46 -1.75
CA ALA A 42 -0.91 -15.89 -0.35
C ALA A 42 0.54 -15.84 0.17
N PHE A 43 0.74 -15.20 1.32
CA PHE A 43 2.03 -15.09 1.96
C PHE A 43 1.92 -15.44 3.45
N GLY A 44 2.53 -16.55 3.85
CA GLY A 44 2.45 -17.03 5.23
C GLY A 44 0.99 -17.18 5.70
N ASN A 45 0.67 -16.60 6.84
CA ASN A 45 -0.69 -16.59 7.42
C ASN A 45 -1.47 -15.31 7.09
N ALA A 46 -0.99 -14.48 6.15
CA ALA A 46 -1.69 -13.28 5.76
C ALA A 46 -3.00 -13.61 5.01
N ILE A 47 -4.05 -12.89 5.34
CA ILE A 47 -5.34 -12.99 4.67
C ILE A 47 -5.27 -12.15 3.40
N VAL A 48 -5.53 -12.78 2.27
CA VAL A 48 -5.52 -12.09 0.98
C VAL A 48 -6.88 -11.46 0.72
N LYS A 49 -6.87 -10.17 0.40
CA LYS A 49 -8.02 -9.43 -0.12
C LYS A 49 -7.63 -8.77 -1.43
N GLN A 50 -8.32 -9.08 -2.51
CA GLN A 50 -8.06 -8.42 -3.78
C GLN A 50 -8.44 -6.95 -3.69
N CYS A 51 -7.52 -6.06 -4.08
CA CYS A 51 -7.75 -4.62 -4.08
C CYS A 51 -6.87 -3.92 -5.11
N ASP A 52 -7.51 -3.11 -5.93
CA ASP A 52 -6.86 -2.11 -6.75
C ASP A 52 -6.97 -0.74 -6.04
N VAL A 53 -5.83 -0.23 -5.57
CA VAL A 53 -5.77 1.05 -4.84
C VAL A 53 -6.11 2.26 -5.72
N THR A 54 -6.11 2.10 -7.05
CA THR A 54 -6.47 3.15 -8.01
C THR A 54 -7.97 3.19 -8.31
N ASN A 55 -8.74 2.27 -7.73
CA ASN A 55 -10.19 2.18 -7.89
C ASN A 55 -10.89 2.42 -6.57
N ASP A 56 -11.66 3.51 -6.49
CA ASP A 56 -12.34 3.96 -5.27
C ASP A 56 -13.33 2.92 -4.72
N GLU A 57 -14.08 2.25 -5.59
CA GLU A 57 -15.01 1.19 -5.18
C GLU A 57 -14.27 -0.01 -4.58
N SER A 58 -13.12 -0.39 -5.17
CA SER A 58 -12.28 -1.46 -4.66
C SER A 58 -11.75 -1.16 -3.25
N VAL A 59 -11.31 0.08 -3.02
CA VAL A 59 -10.86 0.55 -1.70
C VAL A 59 -12.02 0.55 -0.70
N ASN A 60 -13.19 1.08 -1.08
CA ASN A 60 -14.37 1.10 -0.22
C ASN A 60 -14.79 -0.31 0.18
N GLN A 61 -14.82 -1.25 -0.77
CA GLN A 61 -15.17 -2.64 -0.50
C GLN A 61 -14.17 -3.31 0.43
N LEU A 62 -12.86 -3.09 0.22
CA LEU A 62 -11.82 -3.61 1.10
C LEU A 62 -12.01 -3.14 2.54
N VAL A 63 -12.19 -1.83 2.75
CA VAL A 63 -12.39 -1.26 4.10
C VAL A 63 -13.65 -1.82 4.75
N ALA A 64 -14.76 -1.89 4.01
CA ALA A 64 -16.02 -2.45 4.52
C ALA A 64 -15.88 -3.92 4.92
N ASP A 65 -15.22 -4.73 4.10
CA ASP A 65 -14.97 -6.14 4.39
C ASP A 65 -14.10 -6.34 5.64
N ILE A 66 -13.07 -5.51 5.81
CA ILE A 66 -12.20 -5.60 7.00
C ILE A 66 -12.98 -5.22 8.27
N ILE A 67 -13.77 -4.16 8.22
CA ILE A 67 -14.59 -3.76 9.37
C ILE A 67 -15.66 -4.81 9.68
N LYS A 68 -16.28 -5.40 8.67
CA LYS A 68 -17.23 -6.50 8.84
C LYS A 68 -16.59 -7.73 9.50
N ASP A 69 -15.38 -8.11 9.05
CA ASP A 69 -14.72 -9.34 9.46
C ASP A 69 -14.03 -9.21 10.84
N PHE A 70 -13.48 -8.03 11.13
CA PHE A 70 -12.62 -7.82 12.32
C PHE A 70 -13.06 -6.69 13.25
N GLY A 71 -13.98 -5.81 12.81
CA GLY A 71 -14.50 -4.69 13.60
C GLY A 71 -13.50 -3.55 13.82
N ARG A 72 -12.27 -3.63 13.25
CA ARG A 72 -11.20 -2.66 13.54
C ARG A 72 -10.10 -2.66 12.45
N ILE A 73 -9.36 -1.55 12.41
CA ILE A 73 -8.09 -1.40 11.67
C ILE A 73 -7.08 -0.75 12.62
N ASP A 74 -6.05 -1.49 13.06
CA ASP A 74 -5.03 -0.97 13.98
C ASP A 74 -3.85 -0.36 13.24
N GLY A 75 -3.55 -0.87 12.04
CA GLY A 75 -2.46 -0.39 11.21
C GLY A 75 -2.82 -0.41 9.73
N TRP A 76 -2.29 0.55 8.99
CA TRP A 76 -2.40 0.59 7.53
C TRP A 76 -1.07 1.01 6.92
N VAL A 77 -0.56 0.23 5.99
CA VAL A 77 0.68 0.52 5.27
C VAL A 77 0.35 0.73 3.78
N ASN A 78 0.46 1.98 3.33
CA ASN A 78 0.41 2.33 1.92
C ASN A 78 1.76 2.01 1.29
N ASN A 79 1.85 0.81 0.67
CA ASN A 79 3.06 0.31 0.04
C ASN A 79 2.84 0.00 -1.46
N ALA A 80 1.59 -0.13 -1.91
CA ALA A 80 1.30 -0.31 -3.33
C ALA A 80 1.91 0.82 -4.17
N TYR A 81 2.53 0.46 -5.30
CA TYR A 81 3.20 1.38 -6.20
C TYR A 81 2.72 1.18 -7.64
N PRO A 82 1.47 1.57 -7.95
CA PRO A 82 0.97 1.55 -9.31
C PRO A 82 1.72 2.58 -10.17
N ARG A 83 1.99 2.24 -11.43
CA ARG A 83 2.78 3.09 -12.32
C ARG A 83 2.41 2.86 -13.78
N THR A 84 2.63 3.87 -14.61
CA THR A 84 2.53 3.76 -16.06
C THR A 84 3.73 3.01 -16.66
N SER A 85 3.62 2.59 -17.90
CA SER A 85 4.68 1.83 -18.58
C SER A 85 5.96 2.65 -18.83
N ASP A 86 5.84 3.98 -18.93
CA ASP A 86 6.94 4.91 -19.17
C ASP A 86 7.52 5.56 -17.92
N TRP A 87 7.12 5.11 -16.73
CA TRP A 87 7.54 5.72 -15.48
C TRP A 87 9.07 5.76 -15.28
N GLY A 88 9.80 4.82 -15.87
CA GLY A 88 11.27 4.75 -15.86
C GLY A 88 11.96 5.43 -17.03
N ALA A 89 11.22 6.09 -17.92
CA ALA A 89 11.78 6.84 -19.04
C ALA A 89 12.55 8.06 -18.56
N LYS A 90 13.42 8.61 -19.44
CA LYS A 90 14.09 9.88 -19.17
C LYS A 90 13.06 11.01 -19.05
N PHE A 91 13.39 12.04 -18.30
CA PHE A 91 12.48 13.16 -18.01
C PHE A 91 11.87 13.78 -19.27
N GLU A 92 12.67 13.96 -20.31
CA GLU A 92 12.25 14.53 -21.60
C GLU A 92 11.31 13.62 -22.41
N ASP A 93 11.30 12.32 -22.13
CA ASP A 93 10.53 11.30 -22.85
C ASP A 93 9.22 10.93 -22.15
N ILE A 94 8.96 11.47 -20.94
CA ILE A 94 7.75 11.17 -20.19
C ILE A 94 6.57 11.96 -20.77
N GLU A 95 5.53 11.26 -21.15
CA GLU A 95 4.29 11.86 -21.62
C GLU A 95 3.56 12.59 -20.48
N LEU A 96 3.08 13.81 -20.73
CA LEU A 96 2.36 14.60 -19.72
C LEU A 96 1.11 13.88 -19.20
N ALA A 97 0.45 13.10 -20.04
CA ALA A 97 -0.70 12.28 -19.64
C ALA A 97 -0.29 11.20 -18.64
N SER A 98 0.81 10.49 -18.89
CA SER A 98 1.39 9.49 -17.98
C SER A 98 1.83 10.11 -16.66
N TRP A 99 2.45 11.29 -16.70
CA TRP A 99 2.78 12.03 -15.49
C TRP A 99 1.55 12.29 -14.62
N ARG A 100 0.48 12.83 -15.20
CA ARG A 100 -0.78 13.09 -14.49
C ARG A 100 -1.38 11.80 -13.91
N GLN A 101 -1.37 10.73 -14.71
CA GLN A 101 -1.88 9.43 -14.28
C GLN A 101 -1.05 8.85 -13.13
N ASN A 102 0.29 8.98 -13.13
CA ASN A 102 1.14 8.54 -12.02
C ASN A 102 0.82 9.31 -10.73
N VAL A 103 0.62 10.63 -10.80
CA VAL A 103 0.21 11.43 -9.64
C VAL A 103 -1.13 10.96 -9.09
N ASP A 104 -2.09 10.68 -9.97
CA ASP A 104 -3.41 10.20 -9.59
C ASP A 104 -3.32 8.82 -8.92
N MET A 105 -2.66 7.87 -9.55
CA MET A 105 -2.53 6.51 -9.04
C MET A 105 -1.74 6.41 -7.72
N GLN A 106 -0.74 7.28 -7.51
CA GLN A 106 0.16 7.18 -6.34
C GLN A 106 -0.23 8.12 -5.21
N LEU A 107 -0.45 9.40 -5.51
CA LEU A 107 -0.72 10.41 -4.48
C LEU A 107 -2.21 10.47 -4.11
N ASN A 108 -3.09 10.56 -5.12
CA ASN A 108 -4.53 10.68 -4.86
C ASN A 108 -5.11 9.40 -4.25
N SER A 109 -4.63 8.22 -4.65
CA SER A 109 -5.03 6.96 -4.02
C SER A 109 -4.69 6.91 -2.53
N ILE A 110 -3.48 7.36 -2.15
CA ILE A 110 -3.08 7.41 -0.73
C ILE A 110 -3.95 8.42 0.04
N PHE A 111 -4.26 9.57 -0.57
CA PHE A 111 -5.18 10.54 0.04
C PHE A 111 -6.56 9.93 0.24
N TYR A 112 -7.12 9.28 -0.78
CA TYR A 112 -8.44 8.65 -0.70
C TYR A 112 -8.49 7.54 0.36
N ILE A 113 -7.51 6.65 0.39
CA ILE A 113 -7.39 5.63 1.43
C ILE A 113 -7.33 6.27 2.83
N SER A 114 -6.53 7.31 2.99
CA SER A 114 -6.42 8.02 4.26
C SER A 114 -7.75 8.60 4.71
N GLN A 115 -8.52 9.17 3.77
CA GLN A 115 -9.86 9.70 4.04
C GLN A 115 -10.85 8.63 4.52
N LYS A 116 -10.69 7.37 4.07
CA LYS A 116 -11.55 6.24 4.49
C LYS A 116 -11.11 5.61 5.80
N VAL A 117 -9.81 5.51 6.03
CA VAL A 117 -9.25 4.73 7.15
C VAL A 117 -9.06 5.56 8.41
N LEU A 118 -8.60 6.83 8.30
CA LEU A 118 -8.32 7.65 9.47
C LEU A 118 -9.54 7.92 10.36
N PRO A 119 -10.76 8.16 9.84
CA PRO A 119 -11.94 8.30 10.69
C PRO A 119 -12.23 7.06 11.55
N ILE A 120 -12.00 5.85 11.00
CA ILE A 120 -12.16 4.59 11.72
C ILE A 120 -11.15 4.51 12.88
N MET A 121 -9.89 4.83 12.62
CA MET A 121 -8.84 4.85 13.66
C MET A 121 -9.12 5.92 14.72
N GLN A 122 -9.67 7.07 14.31
CA GLN A 122 -10.06 8.14 15.23
C GLN A 122 -11.20 7.70 16.14
N GLU A 123 -12.24 7.06 15.61
CA GLU A 123 -13.35 6.52 16.39
C GLU A 123 -12.89 5.43 17.36
N GLN A 124 -11.94 4.58 16.96
CA GLN A 124 -11.30 3.57 17.81
C GLN A 124 -10.43 4.16 18.93
N GLY A 125 -10.05 5.44 18.82
CA GLY A 125 -9.13 6.11 19.74
C GLY A 125 -7.66 5.67 19.58
N ASN A 126 -7.35 4.83 18.58
CA ASN A 126 -5.99 4.40 18.26
C ASN A 126 -5.90 3.91 16.82
N GLY A 127 -4.70 3.95 16.26
CA GLY A 127 -4.35 3.50 14.92
C GLY A 127 -3.01 4.05 14.46
N SER A 128 -2.42 3.44 13.45
CA SER A 128 -1.18 3.93 12.84
C SER A 128 -1.25 3.77 11.34
N MET A 129 -0.94 4.84 10.61
CA MET A 129 -0.82 4.81 9.15
C MET A 129 0.62 5.09 8.74
N VAL A 130 1.16 4.27 7.85
CA VAL A 130 2.52 4.41 7.30
C VAL A 130 2.41 4.56 5.78
N ASN A 131 3.03 5.59 5.25
CA ASN A 131 3.18 5.78 3.81
C ASN A 131 4.62 5.49 3.40
N ILE A 132 4.82 4.55 2.49
CA ILE A 132 6.15 4.27 1.93
C ILE A 132 6.46 5.35 0.91
N ALA A 133 7.48 6.14 1.21
CA ALA A 133 7.99 7.21 0.36
C ALA A 133 9.33 6.82 -0.28
N SER A 134 9.95 7.72 -1.01
CA SER A 134 11.26 7.51 -1.65
C SER A 134 12.21 8.63 -1.32
N ILE A 135 13.52 8.33 -1.27
CA ILE A 135 14.58 9.34 -1.22
C ILE A 135 14.53 10.26 -2.43
N TYR A 136 14.03 9.80 -3.57
CA TYR A 136 13.82 10.61 -4.77
C TYR A 136 12.75 11.71 -4.63
N GLY A 137 12.02 11.74 -3.53
CA GLY A 137 11.23 12.90 -3.14
C GLY A 137 12.07 14.07 -2.57
N ILE A 138 13.36 13.84 -2.28
CA ILE A 138 14.27 14.81 -1.66
C ILE A 138 15.48 15.09 -2.58
N VAL A 139 15.95 14.09 -3.33
CA VAL A 139 17.07 14.18 -4.27
C VAL A 139 16.61 13.85 -5.68
N GLY A 140 17.26 14.42 -6.69
CA GLY A 140 16.99 14.10 -8.09
C GLY A 140 17.35 12.63 -8.41
N ASN A 141 16.65 12.05 -9.37
CA ASN A 141 16.94 10.71 -9.86
C ASN A 141 18.30 10.68 -10.57
N ASP A 142 19.10 9.67 -10.24
CA ASP A 142 20.25 9.27 -11.04
C ASP A 142 19.83 8.11 -11.94
N PHE A 143 19.57 8.41 -13.21
CA PHE A 143 19.11 7.42 -14.18
C PHE A 143 20.16 6.36 -14.52
N THR A 144 21.46 6.62 -14.20
CA THR A 144 22.52 5.65 -14.48
C THR A 144 22.36 4.37 -13.67
N VAL A 145 21.72 4.43 -12.49
CA VAL A 145 21.44 3.24 -11.66
C VAL A 145 20.42 2.30 -12.29
N TYR A 146 19.66 2.78 -13.28
CA TYR A 146 18.65 1.98 -14.00
C TYR A 146 19.15 1.51 -15.37
N GLU A 147 20.35 1.92 -15.82
CA GLU A 147 20.92 1.43 -17.06
C GLU A 147 21.16 -0.09 -16.95
N ASN A 148 20.64 -0.84 -17.94
CA ASN A 148 20.71 -2.30 -18.01
C ASN A 148 19.90 -3.07 -16.94
N THR A 149 19.00 -2.44 -16.23
CA THR A 149 17.99 -3.13 -15.41
C THR A 149 16.71 -3.27 -16.24
N GLY A 150 16.57 -4.40 -16.96
CA GLY A 150 15.36 -4.74 -17.71
C GLY A 150 14.28 -5.32 -16.82
#